data_f8e0489df3d0991fa2c14e5a7cf8e138
#
_entry.id   f8e0489df3d0991fa2c14e5a7cf8e138
#
_cell.length_a   1.000
_cell.length_b   1.000
_cell.length_c   1.000
_cell.angle_alpha   90.00
_cell.angle_beta   90.00
_cell.angle_gamma   90.00
#
_symmetry.space_group_name_H-M   'P 1'
#
loop_
_entity.id
_entity.type
_entity.pdbx_description
1 polymer ?
#
loop_
_entity_poly.entity_id
_entity_poly.type
_entity_poly.pdbx_seq_one_letter_code
_entity_poly.pdbx_strand_id
1 'polypeptide(L)'
;MTNHIHFHTGYHSGATENYSDMSECLRKIPNPQFVDPEDDSSEFHNVYEEASIFLQGACHLFSLALYQEFGYDAFEIRKETSCHFFCQATYQGVPVYIDVRGATTSWEEFLAGTFSDFHDYDEIVPQDIEETAKLDDPDDLYAADGLAFAKYLVHEHPEYYDIRNLQPAIQPRNVPG
;
A
#
# COMPACT_ATOMS: atom_id res chain seq x y z
N MET A 1 -11.09 19.11 17.70
CA MET A 1 -9.87 18.27 17.73
C MET A 1 -10.23 16.93 17.11
N THR A 2 -9.71 16.64 15.94
CA THR A 2 -9.85 15.32 15.33
C THR A 2 -8.90 14.37 16.06
N ASN A 3 -9.46 13.48 16.87
CA ASN A 3 -8.67 12.40 17.46
C ASN A 3 -8.26 11.45 16.33
N HIS A 4 -7.02 11.55 15.90
CA HIS A 4 -6.46 10.57 14.97
C HIS A 4 -6.35 9.22 15.69
N ILE A 5 -6.89 8.19 15.05
CA ILE A 5 -6.72 6.82 15.52
C ILE A 5 -5.40 6.33 14.97
N HIS A 6 -4.48 6.00 15.85
CA HIS A 6 -3.23 5.35 15.46
C HIS A 6 -3.43 3.85 15.43
N PHE A 7 -3.23 3.25 14.29
CA PHE A 7 -3.23 1.80 14.14
C PHE A 7 -1.82 1.23 14.32
N HIS A 8 -1.76 -0.04 14.64
CA HIS A 8 -0.53 -0.79 14.48
C HIS A 8 -0.33 -1.02 12.98
N THR A 9 0.52 -0.22 12.36
CA THR A 9 0.68 -0.17 10.91
C THR A 9 2.11 -0.44 10.48
N GLY A 10 2.28 -0.65 9.16
CA GLY A 10 3.58 -0.66 8.53
C GLY A 10 4.21 0.71 8.33
N TYR A 11 3.52 1.80 8.68
CA TYR A 11 4.06 3.16 8.60
C TYR A 11 5.18 3.37 9.60
N HIS A 12 6.21 4.06 9.16
CA HIS A 12 7.33 4.43 10.00
C HIS A 12 7.15 5.86 10.52
N SER A 13 6.99 6.02 11.81
CA SER A 13 6.84 7.34 12.42
C SER A 13 8.13 8.17 12.27
N GLY A 14 8.03 9.34 11.66
CA GLY A 14 9.15 10.27 11.51
C GLY A 14 9.99 10.11 10.25
N ALA A 15 9.55 9.30 9.30
CA ALA A 15 10.20 9.20 8.00
C ALA A 15 9.96 10.47 7.18
N THR A 16 11.00 11.01 6.61
CA THR A 16 10.99 12.26 5.85
C THR A 16 11.44 12.12 4.39
N GLU A 17 11.89 10.94 4.00
CA GLU A 17 12.46 10.72 2.68
C GLU A 17 12.05 9.36 2.10
N ASN A 18 11.67 9.35 0.83
CA ASN A 18 11.54 8.25 -0.12
C ASN A 18 11.60 6.82 0.45
N TYR A 19 10.56 6.02 0.33
CA TYR A 19 10.47 4.62 0.79
C TYR A 19 10.62 4.37 2.29
N SER A 20 11.02 5.36 3.04
CA SER A 20 11.28 5.24 4.48
C SER A 20 10.01 5.15 5.32
N ASP A 21 8.84 5.38 4.72
CA ASP A 21 7.54 5.33 5.41
C ASP A 21 7.01 3.91 5.63
N MET A 22 7.61 2.91 5.01
CA MET A 22 7.37 1.54 5.39
C MET A 22 8.30 1.15 6.54
N SER A 23 7.77 0.41 7.51
CA SER A 23 8.64 -0.25 8.48
C SER A 23 9.68 -1.10 7.73
N GLU A 24 10.90 -1.15 8.22
CA GLU A 24 11.97 -1.87 7.54
C GLU A 24 11.63 -3.35 7.33
N CYS A 25 10.97 -3.94 8.31
CA CYS A 25 10.53 -5.33 8.22
C CYS A 25 9.52 -5.54 7.09
N LEU A 26 8.50 -4.68 6.97
CA LEU A 26 7.47 -4.81 5.94
C LEU A 26 8.05 -4.55 4.54
N ARG A 27 8.88 -3.54 4.40
CA ARG A 27 9.50 -3.18 3.12
C ARG A 27 10.30 -4.31 2.50
N LYS A 28 10.99 -5.07 3.33
CA LYS A 28 11.88 -6.16 2.94
C LYS A 28 11.23 -7.54 2.94
N ILE A 29 9.91 -7.63 3.12
CA ILE A 29 9.25 -8.92 2.98
C ILE A 29 9.47 -9.42 1.55
N PRO A 30 10.15 -10.55 1.38
CA PRO A 30 10.44 -11.08 0.04
C PRO A 30 9.17 -11.69 -0.56
N ASN A 31 9.08 -11.60 -1.87
CA ASN A 31 8.10 -12.37 -2.61
C ASN A 31 8.49 -13.85 -2.56
N PRO A 32 7.64 -14.75 -2.03
CA PRO A 32 7.99 -16.17 -1.92
C PRO A 32 8.07 -16.88 -3.28
N GLN A 33 7.59 -16.25 -4.35
CA GLN A 33 7.65 -16.75 -5.72
C GLN A 33 8.71 -16.04 -6.57
N PHE A 34 9.53 -15.19 -5.95
CA PHE A 34 10.56 -14.47 -6.67
C PHE A 34 11.60 -15.43 -7.27
N VAL A 35 11.85 -15.25 -8.56
CA VAL A 35 12.91 -15.94 -9.29
C VAL A 35 13.88 -14.87 -9.76
N ASP A 36 15.17 -15.07 -9.47
CA ASP A 36 16.23 -14.14 -9.87
C ASP A 36 16.22 -13.98 -11.40
N PRO A 37 16.04 -12.77 -11.93
CA PRO A 37 16.04 -12.53 -13.36
C PRO A 37 17.40 -12.84 -14.04
N GLU A 38 18.49 -12.96 -13.28
CA GLU A 38 19.79 -13.40 -13.79
C GLU A 38 19.93 -14.93 -13.85
N ASP A 39 18.97 -15.67 -13.30
CA ASP A 39 18.95 -17.14 -13.41
C ASP A 39 18.33 -17.59 -14.73
N ASP A 40 19.17 -17.82 -15.71
CA ASP A 40 18.79 -18.31 -17.06
C ASP A 40 18.08 -19.68 -17.05
N SER A 41 17.94 -20.33 -15.90
CA SER A 41 17.34 -21.66 -15.79
C SER A 41 15.82 -21.65 -15.77
N SER A 42 15.18 -20.50 -15.55
CA SER A 42 13.71 -20.36 -15.51
C SER A 42 13.17 -19.63 -16.73
N GLU A 43 12.08 -20.15 -17.30
CA GLU A 43 11.36 -19.50 -18.39
C GLU A 43 10.60 -18.23 -17.94
N PHE A 44 10.44 -18.05 -16.61
CA PHE A 44 9.68 -16.95 -16.03
C PHE A 44 10.52 -16.25 -14.96
N HIS A 45 10.72 -14.95 -15.16
CA HIS A 45 11.37 -14.08 -14.20
C HIS A 45 10.33 -13.24 -13.49
N ASN A 46 10.19 -13.43 -12.18
CA ASN A 46 9.35 -12.55 -11.39
C ASN A 46 10.16 -11.31 -10.97
N VAL A 47 9.74 -10.14 -11.43
CA VAL A 47 10.42 -8.87 -11.14
C VAL A 47 9.99 -8.23 -9.81
N TYR A 48 9.01 -8.79 -9.14
CA TYR A 48 8.50 -8.30 -7.87
C TYR A 48 9.25 -8.94 -6.71
N GLU A 49 10.41 -8.40 -6.40
CA GLU A 49 11.32 -8.97 -5.41
C GLU A 49 10.82 -8.79 -3.98
N GLU A 50 10.43 -7.57 -3.63
CA GLU A 50 10.01 -7.22 -2.28
C GLU A 50 8.87 -6.21 -2.23
N ALA A 51 8.22 -6.06 -1.07
CA ALA A 51 6.99 -5.27 -0.90
C ALA A 51 7.12 -3.80 -1.30
N SER A 52 8.31 -3.22 -1.26
CA SER A 52 8.55 -1.82 -1.66
C SER A 52 8.17 -1.51 -3.10
N ILE A 53 8.09 -2.51 -3.97
CA ILE A 53 7.65 -2.33 -5.36
C ILE A 53 6.24 -1.71 -5.45
N PHE A 54 5.37 -1.97 -4.48
CA PHE A 54 4.03 -1.41 -4.44
C PHE A 54 3.97 0.09 -4.08
N LEU A 55 5.10 0.72 -3.80
CA LEU A 55 5.26 2.17 -3.77
C LEU A 55 5.96 2.73 -5.01
N GLN A 56 6.51 1.86 -5.88
CA GLN A 56 7.42 2.24 -6.96
C GLN A 56 6.92 1.87 -8.37
N GLY A 57 5.63 1.80 -8.60
CA GLY A 57 5.10 1.55 -9.92
C GLY A 57 4.08 0.42 -10.00
N ALA A 58 3.99 -0.44 -8.98
CA ALA A 58 3.00 -1.50 -8.91
C ALA A 58 1.87 -1.24 -7.91
N CYS A 59 1.68 0.00 -7.49
CA CYS A 59 0.65 0.40 -6.51
C CYS A 59 -0.77 0.05 -6.95
N HIS A 60 -1.06 0.06 -8.25
CA HIS A 60 -2.35 -0.35 -8.81
C HIS A 60 -2.66 -1.83 -8.54
N LEU A 61 -1.66 -2.71 -8.56
CA LEU A 61 -1.85 -4.14 -8.26
C LEU A 61 -2.16 -4.37 -6.78
N PHE A 62 -1.55 -3.58 -5.90
CA PHE A 62 -1.87 -3.66 -4.48
C PHE A 62 -3.28 -3.16 -4.18
N SER A 63 -3.70 -2.06 -4.82
CA SER A 63 -5.08 -1.57 -4.72
C SER A 63 -6.09 -2.56 -5.28
N LEU A 64 -5.75 -3.25 -6.37
CA LEU A 64 -6.58 -4.32 -6.92
C LEU A 64 -6.73 -5.48 -5.92
N ALA A 65 -5.65 -5.89 -5.25
CA ALA A 65 -5.71 -6.92 -4.22
C ALA A 65 -6.62 -6.50 -3.05
N LEU A 66 -6.49 -5.27 -2.56
CA LEU A 66 -7.34 -4.74 -1.49
C LEU A 66 -8.83 -4.68 -1.90
N TYR A 67 -9.09 -4.28 -3.13
CA TYR A 67 -10.45 -4.28 -3.68
C TYR A 67 -11.03 -5.69 -3.77
N GLN A 68 -10.28 -6.64 -4.32
CA GLN A 68 -10.76 -8.02 -4.49
C GLN A 68 -10.94 -8.76 -3.17
N GLU A 69 -10.07 -8.51 -2.19
CA GLU A 69 -10.14 -9.18 -0.89
C GLU A 69 -11.16 -8.54 0.08
N PHE A 70 -11.31 -7.23 0.05
CA PHE A 70 -12.11 -6.50 1.05
C PHE A 70 -13.21 -5.62 0.46
N GLY A 71 -13.22 -5.38 -0.84
CA GLY A 71 -14.19 -4.49 -1.48
C GLY A 71 -13.95 -3.01 -1.19
N TYR A 72 -12.72 -2.61 -0.86
CA TYR A 72 -12.41 -1.21 -0.62
C TYR A 72 -12.45 -0.37 -1.91
N ASP A 73 -12.90 0.88 -1.79
CA ASP A 73 -12.92 1.81 -2.91
C ASP A 73 -11.50 2.25 -3.29
N ALA A 74 -11.18 2.15 -4.57
CA ALA A 74 -9.87 2.52 -5.09
C ALA A 74 -9.86 3.96 -5.63
N PHE A 75 -8.74 4.64 -5.42
CA PHE A 75 -8.48 6.00 -5.86
C PHE A 75 -7.08 6.12 -6.44
N GLU A 76 -6.91 7.13 -7.28
CA GLU A 76 -5.63 7.57 -7.80
C GLU A 76 -5.38 9.01 -7.39
N ILE A 77 -4.26 9.28 -6.75
CA ILE A 77 -3.77 10.62 -6.50
C ILE A 77 -2.78 11.01 -7.59
N ARG A 78 -2.94 12.19 -8.15
CA ARG A 78 -2.14 12.68 -9.29
C ARG A 78 -1.44 13.98 -8.95
N LYS A 79 -0.18 14.06 -9.37
CA LYS A 79 0.63 15.26 -9.28
C LYS A 79 1.57 15.30 -10.50
N GLU A 80 1.37 16.29 -11.39
CA GLU A 80 2.15 16.42 -12.62
C GLU A 80 2.17 15.10 -13.42
N THR A 81 3.33 14.43 -13.48
CA THR A 81 3.50 13.13 -14.16
C THR A 81 3.52 11.94 -13.21
N SER A 82 3.38 12.20 -11.91
CA SER A 82 3.40 11.16 -10.87
C SER A 82 1.99 10.80 -10.44
N CYS A 83 1.78 9.53 -10.12
CA CYS A 83 0.53 9.06 -9.55
C CYS A 83 0.78 7.98 -8.50
N HIS A 84 -0.19 7.81 -7.62
CA HIS A 84 -0.20 6.72 -6.66
C HIS A 84 -1.62 6.19 -6.47
N PHE A 85 -1.78 4.88 -6.53
CA PHE A 85 -3.05 4.20 -6.27
C PHE A 85 -3.13 3.77 -4.81
N PHE A 86 -4.31 3.94 -4.24
CA PHE A 86 -4.61 3.55 -2.86
C PHE A 86 -6.08 3.17 -2.71
N CYS A 87 -6.43 2.61 -1.58
CA CYS A 87 -7.80 2.34 -1.23
C CYS A 87 -8.25 3.15 -0.01
N GLN A 88 -9.56 3.37 0.06
CA GLN A 88 -10.21 4.00 1.20
C GLN A 88 -11.28 3.08 1.76
N ALA A 89 -11.34 3.02 3.06
CA ALA A 89 -12.38 2.33 3.83
C ALA A 89 -12.88 3.26 4.94
N THR A 90 -13.79 2.78 5.75
CA THR A 90 -14.32 3.51 6.91
C THR A 90 -14.18 2.67 8.16
N TYR A 91 -13.55 3.21 9.18
CA TYR A 91 -13.42 2.59 10.49
C TYR A 91 -14.10 3.46 11.55
N GLN A 92 -15.17 2.94 12.17
CA GLN A 92 -15.95 3.68 13.18
C GLN A 92 -16.37 5.10 12.70
N GLY A 93 -16.77 5.21 11.44
CA GLY A 93 -17.19 6.48 10.84
C GLY A 93 -16.06 7.41 10.38
N VAL A 94 -14.80 6.99 10.51
CA VAL A 94 -13.62 7.76 10.11
C VAL A 94 -13.04 7.18 8.83
N PRO A 95 -12.69 8.00 7.83
CA PRO A 95 -12.00 7.53 6.64
C PRO A 95 -10.62 6.95 7.00
N VAL A 96 -10.29 5.83 6.39
CA VAL A 96 -9.01 5.15 6.52
C VAL A 96 -8.41 5.00 5.14
N TYR A 97 -7.17 5.39 4.97
CA TYR A 97 -6.40 5.31 3.73
C TYR A 97 -5.46 4.12 3.83
N ILE A 98 -5.45 3.28 2.81
CA ILE A 98 -4.77 1.98 2.83
C ILE A 98 -3.98 1.79 1.56
N ASP A 99 -2.71 1.50 1.71
CA ASP A 99 -1.81 1.00 0.67
C ASP A 99 -0.86 -0.04 1.26
N VAL A 100 0.21 -0.39 0.57
CA VAL A 100 1.15 -1.41 1.07
C VAL A 100 1.76 -1.08 2.44
N ARG A 101 1.81 0.18 2.81
CA ARG A 101 2.32 0.62 4.12
C ARG A 101 1.37 0.27 5.28
N GLY A 102 0.14 -0.08 4.98
CA GLY A 102 -0.91 -0.36 5.95
C GLY A 102 -2.01 0.70 5.93
N ALA A 103 -2.69 0.87 7.04
CA ALA A 103 -3.83 1.74 7.20
C ALA A 103 -3.51 2.95 8.08
N THR A 104 -3.99 4.12 7.70
CA THR A 104 -3.90 5.34 8.50
C THR A 104 -5.17 6.20 8.37
N THR A 105 -5.55 6.88 9.44
CA THR A 105 -6.60 7.92 9.41
C THR A 105 -6.02 9.31 9.16
N SER A 106 -4.71 9.45 9.17
CA SER A 106 -4.03 10.73 8.93
C SER A 106 -3.74 10.90 7.44
N TRP A 107 -4.45 11.84 6.83
CA TRP A 107 -4.21 12.19 5.43
C TRP A 107 -2.80 12.75 5.21
N GLU A 108 -2.27 13.51 6.15
CA GLU A 108 -0.91 14.04 6.06
C GLU A 108 0.15 12.93 6.12
N GLU A 109 -0.02 11.97 7.05
CA GLU A 109 0.86 10.81 7.12
C GLU A 109 0.80 9.98 5.83
N PHE A 110 -0.40 9.82 5.27
CA PHE A 110 -0.58 9.11 4.00
C PHE A 110 0.12 9.79 2.83
N LEU A 111 0.04 11.12 2.73
CA LEU A 111 0.66 11.89 1.65
C LEU A 111 2.19 11.90 1.74
N ALA A 112 2.73 11.87 2.95
CA ALA A 112 4.17 11.80 3.15
C ALA A 112 4.74 10.43 2.78
N GLY A 113 6.00 10.36 2.40
CA GLY A 113 6.75 9.11 2.25
C GLY A 113 6.40 8.23 1.07
N THR A 114 5.53 8.64 0.17
CA THR A 114 5.39 8.01 -1.14
C THR A 114 6.57 8.39 -2.04
N PHE A 115 6.75 7.70 -3.16
CA PHE A 115 7.85 7.97 -4.09
C PHE A 115 7.94 9.44 -4.51
N SER A 116 6.78 10.10 -4.66
CA SER A 116 6.67 11.55 -4.84
C SER A 116 5.97 12.13 -3.63
N ASP A 117 6.38 13.33 -3.20
CA ASP A 117 5.64 14.07 -2.19
C ASP A 117 4.32 14.56 -2.80
N PHE A 118 3.20 14.05 -2.29
CA PHE A 118 1.87 14.38 -2.77
C PHE A 118 1.14 15.45 -1.95
N HIS A 119 1.80 16.17 -1.03
CA HIS A 119 1.14 17.21 -0.24
C HIS A 119 0.48 18.31 -1.10
N ASP A 120 1.02 18.58 -2.26
CA ASP A 120 0.50 19.52 -3.26
C ASP A 120 -0.04 18.81 -4.51
N TYR A 121 -0.79 17.74 -4.32
CA TYR A 121 -1.38 16.99 -5.42
C TYR A 121 -2.38 17.84 -6.24
N ASP A 122 -2.52 17.49 -7.52
CA ASP A 122 -3.44 18.18 -8.43
C ASP A 122 -4.88 17.71 -8.26
N GLU A 123 -5.10 16.40 -8.20
CA GLU A 123 -6.42 15.81 -8.09
C GLU A 123 -6.39 14.40 -7.47
N ILE A 124 -7.56 13.98 -6.98
CA ILE A 124 -7.83 12.59 -6.58
C ILE A 124 -9.00 12.09 -7.42
N VAL A 125 -8.80 10.94 -8.08
CA VAL A 125 -9.77 10.38 -9.01
C VAL A 125 -10.20 9.00 -8.52
N PRO A 126 -11.53 8.76 -8.34
CA PRO A 126 -12.03 7.41 -8.12
C PRO A 126 -11.69 6.52 -9.32
N GLN A 127 -11.31 5.27 -9.04
CA GLN A 127 -10.90 4.32 -10.06
C GLN A 127 -11.76 3.06 -10.04
N ASP A 128 -12.18 2.62 -11.23
CA ASP A 128 -12.51 1.22 -11.44
C ASP A 128 -11.19 0.45 -11.57
N ILE A 129 -10.72 -0.06 -10.43
CA ILE A 129 -9.37 -0.63 -10.37
C ILE A 129 -9.22 -1.91 -11.20
N GLU A 130 -10.28 -2.67 -11.39
CA GLU A 130 -10.23 -3.85 -12.26
C GLU A 130 -10.00 -3.47 -13.72
N GLU A 131 -10.67 -2.44 -14.20
CA GLU A 131 -10.48 -1.93 -15.57
C GLU A 131 -9.13 -1.19 -15.70
N THR A 132 -8.76 -0.40 -14.72
CA THR A 132 -7.48 0.32 -14.71
C THR A 132 -6.31 -0.66 -14.78
N ALA A 133 -6.32 -1.70 -13.96
CA ALA A 133 -5.25 -2.71 -13.95
C ALA A 133 -5.13 -3.49 -15.27
N LYS A 134 -6.22 -3.64 -16.02
CA LYS A 134 -6.18 -4.25 -17.35
C LYS A 134 -5.61 -3.33 -18.42
N LEU A 135 -5.82 -2.01 -18.28
CA LEU A 135 -5.41 -1.02 -19.27
C LEU A 135 -3.94 -0.63 -19.14
N ASP A 136 -3.39 -0.66 -17.93
CA ASP A 136 -2.04 -0.17 -17.67
C ASP A 136 -0.96 -1.05 -18.29
N ASP A 137 -1.17 -2.36 -18.37
CA ASP A 137 -0.31 -3.24 -19.15
C ASP A 137 -1.00 -4.56 -19.52
N PRO A 138 -1.77 -4.59 -20.62
CA PRO A 138 -2.44 -5.81 -21.07
C PRO A 138 -1.46 -6.93 -21.48
N ASP A 139 -0.21 -6.57 -21.75
CA ASP A 139 0.85 -7.50 -22.16
C ASP A 139 1.84 -7.78 -21.00
N ASP A 140 1.61 -7.25 -19.79
CA ASP A 140 2.44 -7.52 -18.63
C ASP A 140 2.29 -8.97 -18.19
N LEU A 141 3.24 -9.78 -18.61
CA LEU A 141 3.35 -11.18 -18.21
C LEU A 141 3.54 -11.36 -16.69
N TYR A 142 3.93 -10.30 -16.00
CA TYR A 142 4.23 -10.32 -14.58
C TYR A 142 3.11 -9.73 -13.71
N ALA A 143 2.09 -9.12 -14.28
CA ALA A 143 0.99 -8.53 -13.51
C ALA A 143 0.28 -9.55 -12.62
N ALA A 144 0.10 -10.78 -13.11
CA ALA A 144 -0.48 -11.88 -12.33
C ALA A 144 0.39 -12.23 -11.11
N ASP A 145 1.71 -12.23 -11.26
CA ASP A 145 2.65 -12.51 -10.18
C ASP A 145 2.68 -11.36 -9.16
N GLY A 146 2.64 -10.13 -9.63
CA GLY A 146 2.52 -8.95 -8.77
C GLY A 146 1.22 -8.96 -7.95
N LEU A 147 0.11 -9.30 -8.58
CA LEU A 147 -1.17 -9.43 -7.89
C LEU A 147 -1.14 -10.57 -6.85
N ALA A 148 -0.55 -11.70 -7.19
CA ALA A 148 -0.38 -12.82 -6.27
C ALA A 148 0.47 -12.44 -5.06
N PHE A 149 1.55 -11.69 -5.26
CA PHE A 149 2.37 -11.15 -4.17
C PHE A 149 1.62 -10.14 -3.31
N ALA A 150 0.86 -9.23 -3.90
CA ALA A 150 0.02 -8.30 -3.16
C ALA A 150 -1.00 -9.05 -2.28
N LYS A 151 -1.67 -10.05 -2.81
CA LYS A 151 -2.59 -10.90 -2.05
C LYS A 151 -1.91 -11.67 -0.92
N TYR A 152 -0.71 -12.18 -1.16
CA TYR A 152 0.10 -12.81 -0.12
C TYR A 152 0.35 -11.86 1.05
N LEU A 153 0.80 -10.63 0.79
CA LEU A 153 1.03 -9.62 1.83
C LEU A 153 -0.25 -9.32 2.63
N VAL A 154 -1.35 -9.15 1.94
CA VAL A 154 -2.66 -8.85 2.57
C VAL A 154 -3.12 -10.00 3.47
N HIS A 155 -2.90 -11.25 3.06
CA HIS A 155 -3.28 -12.43 3.84
C HIS A 155 -2.36 -12.68 5.04
N GLU A 156 -1.06 -12.46 4.88
CA GLU A 156 -0.07 -12.65 5.95
C GLU A 156 -0.09 -11.54 7.01
N HIS A 157 -0.58 -10.34 6.63
CA HIS A 157 -0.59 -9.16 7.50
C HIS A 157 -1.98 -8.50 7.60
N PRO A 158 -3.03 -9.25 7.99
CA PRO A 158 -4.38 -8.68 8.10
C PRO A 158 -4.46 -7.53 9.11
N GLU A 159 -3.57 -7.50 10.08
CA GLU A 159 -3.46 -6.44 11.09
C GLU A 159 -3.11 -5.06 10.50
N TYR A 160 -2.55 -5.03 9.29
CA TYR A 160 -2.22 -3.79 8.59
C TYR A 160 -3.29 -3.34 7.59
N TYR A 161 -4.05 -4.28 7.02
CA TYR A 161 -4.86 -4.03 5.84
C TYR A 161 -6.36 -4.32 6.02
N ASP A 162 -6.72 -5.30 6.82
CA ASP A 162 -8.12 -5.68 7.04
C ASP A 162 -8.74 -4.80 8.12
N ILE A 163 -9.65 -3.91 7.72
CA ILE A 163 -10.29 -2.96 8.62
C ILE A 163 -10.99 -3.63 9.82
N ARG A 164 -11.42 -4.89 9.67
CA ARG A 164 -12.04 -5.66 10.76
C ARG A 164 -11.03 -6.12 11.80
N ASN A 165 -9.76 -6.20 11.43
CA ASN A 165 -8.65 -6.66 12.26
C ASN A 165 -7.70 -5.53 12.67
N LEU A 166 -7.94 -4.29 12.21
CA LEU A 166 -7.15 -3.15 12.65
C LEU A 166 -7.31 -2.94 14.15
N GLN A 167 -6.20 -2.91 14.85
CA GLN A 167 -6.18 -2.61 16.26
C GLN A 167 -5.58 -1.23 16.48
N PRO A 168 -6.26 -0.35 17.23
CA PRO A 168 -5.66 0.92 17.64
C PRO A 168 -4.34 0.64 18.37
N ALA A 169 -3.28 1.37 17.99
CA ALA A 169 -2.04 1.32 18.75
C ALA A 169 -2.32 1.73 20.18
N ILE A 170 -1.92 0.91 21.13
CA ILE A 170 -2.03 1.24 22.55
C ILE A 170 -1.08 2.42 22.78
N GLN A 171 -1.64 3.62 22.92
CA GLN A 171 -0.84 4.74 23.42
C GLN A 171 -0.31 4.37 24.80
N PRO A 172 1.00 4.54 25.06
CA PRO A 172 1.49 4.38 26.40
C PRO A 172 0.68 5.34 27.29
N ARG A 173 -0.01 4.80 28.28
CA ARG A 173 -0.70 5.64 29.28
C ARG A 173 0.35 6.58 29.82
N ASN A 174 0.13 7.89 29.64
CA ASN A 174 0.87 8.87 30.40
C ASN A 174 0.60 8.55 31.86
N VAL A 175 1.55 7.87 32.50
CA VAL A 175 1.53 7.71 33.95
C VAL A 175 1.82 9.10 34.49
N PRO A 176 0.88 9.77 35.18
CA PRO A 176 1.18 11.03 35.80
C PRO A 176 2.27 10.76 36.84
N GLY A 177 3.39 11.42 36.59
CA GLY A 177 4.51 11.42 37.54
C GLY A 177 4.20 12.16 38.83
#